data_296373cc184af677ad9170ec382847e1
#
_entry.id   296373cc184af677ad9170ec382847e1
#
_cell.length_a   1.000
_cell.length_b   1.000
_cell.length_c   1.000
_cell.angle_alpha   90.00
_cell.angle_beta   90.00
_cell.angle_gamma   90.00
#
_symmetry.space_group_name_H-M   'P 1'
#
loop_
_entity.id
_entity.type
_entity.pdbx_description
1 polymer ?
#
loop_
_entity_poly.entity_id
_entity_poly.type
_entity_poly.pdbx_seq_one_letter_code
_entity_poly.pdbx_strand_id
1 'polypeptide(L)'
;MQPNGMIFWDWNGTLMDDVDFTHSCLNWMLETHGYPQRYDLAAYRELFGFPIEDYYRCAGFDFARHPYPELAARFMEHYNAGVPGCAVTAHAVDTLQTLARMGWQQAVLSASRRDYLIEQVSARSLQGFFTELLGLADIYGVSKVQLGTDYLRRTGIDPAACVMVGDTDHDAAVAAAIGAVCVLYTGGHQSRARLEKASPYVIDDLAQLPALLETI
;
A
#
# COMPACT_ATOMS: atom_id res chain seq x y z
N MET A 1 -2.37 23.18 -5.48
CA MET A 1 -0.95 22.83 -5.21
C MET A 1 -0.05 23.10 -6.41
N GLN A 2 1.24 23.24 -6.19
CA GLN A 2 2.18 23.75 -7.18
C GLN A 2 2.60 22.73 -8.25
N PRO A 3 2.94 23.15 -9.48
CA PRO A 3 3.33 22.25 -10.59
C PRO A 3 4.66 21.48 -10.40
N ASN A 4 5.22 21.45 -9.21
CA ASN A 4 6.44 20.70 -8.84
C ASN A 4 6.21 19.76 -7.65
N GLY A 5 4.97 19.37 -7.40
CA GLY A 5 4.63 18.45 -6.31
C GLY A 5 4.97 17.00 -6.64
N MET A 6 5.11 16.17 -5.58
CA MET A 6 5.37 14.75 -5.68
C MET A 6 4.18 13.96 -5.12
N ILE A 7 3.74 12.92 -5.84
CA ILE A 7 2.80 11.94 -5.33
C ILE A 7 3.57 10.65 -5.03
N PHE A 8 3.52 10.22 -3.78
CA PHE A 8 3.92 8.89 -3.37
C PHE A 8 2.71 7.97 -3.37
N TRP A 9 2.78 6.91 -4.15
CA TRP A 9 1.76 5.89 -4.23
C TRP A 9 2.14 4.68 -3.40
N ASP A 10 1.26 4.22 -2.54
CA ASP A 10 1.34 2.84 -2.11
C ASP A 10 1.04 1.90 -3.28
N TRP A 11 1.44 0.63 -3.14
CA TRP A 11 1.29 -0.34 -4.21
C TRP A 11 0.14 -1.31 -3.96
N ASN A 12 0.25 -2.16 -2.93
CA ASN A 12 -0.72 -3.20 -2.61
C ASN A 12 -2.03 -2.58 -2.08
N GLY A 13 -3.18 -2.99 -2.60
CA GLY A 13 -4.47 -2.42 -2.21
C GLY A 13 -4.73 -1.00 -2.71
N THR A 14 -3.73 -0.33 -3.32
CA THR A 14 -3.86 1.04 -3.84
C THR A 14 -3.77 1.05 -5.37
N LEU A 15 -2.58 0.87 -5.95
CA LEU A 15 -2.41 0.79 -7.41
C LEU A 15 -2.60 -0.63 -7.93
N MET A 16 -2.34 -1.64 -7.11
CA MET A 16 -2.60 -3.05 -7.41
C MET A 16 -3.84 -3.50 -6.66
N ASP A 17 -4.79 -4.06 -7.38
CA ASP A 17 -6.03 -4.63 -6.85
C ASP A 17 -5.78 -6.09 -6.42
N ASP A 18 -5.20 -6.25 -5.23
CA ASP A 18 -4.87 -7.55 -4.65
C ASP A 18 -5.63 -7.87 -3.36
N VAL A 19 -6.61 -7.05 -2.99
CA VAL A 19 -7.33 -7.15 -1.72
C VAL A 19 -8.05 -8.50 -1.57
N ASP A 20 -8.84 -8.89 -2.56
CA ASP A 20 -9.57 -10.16 -2.54
C ASP A 20 -8.61 -11.35 -2.51
N PHE A 21 -7.51 -11.25 -3.24
CA PHE A 21 -6.48 -12.29 -3.25
C PHE A 21 -5.76 -12.38 -1.89
N THR A 22 -5.34 -11.26 -1.31
CA THR A 22 -4.68 -11.22 0.00
C THR A 22 -5.60 -11.72 1.12
N HIS A 23 -6.89 -11.34 1.07
CA HIS A 23 -7.93 -11.88 1.94
C HIS A 23 -8.05 -13.42 1.80
N SER A 24 -8.06 -13.92 0.57
CA SER A 24 -8.10 -15.37 0.32
C SER A 24 -6.85 -16.08 0.86
N CYS A 25 -5.67 -15.45 0.76
CA CYS A 25 -4.41 -15.96 1.32
C CYS A 25 -4.48 -16.08 2.85
N LEU A 26 -5.08 -15.10 3.56
CA LEU A 26 -5.28 -15.20 5.02
C LEU A 26 -6.12 -16.44 5.36
N ASN A 27 -7.28 -16.59 4.71
CA ASN A 27 -8.18 -17.72 4.98
C ASN A 27 -7.54 -19.07 4.63
N TRP A 28 -6.78 -19.13 3.54
CA TRP A 28 -6.00 -20.30 3.16
C TRP A 28 -4.92 -20.63 4.22
N MET A 29 -4.21 -19.62 4.74
CA MET A 29 -3.21 -19.82 5.81
C MET A 29 -3.86 -20.38 7.08
N LEU A 30 -5.00 -19.83 7.51
CA LEU A 30 -5.73 -20.31 8.67
C LEU A 30 -6.17 -21.77 8.48
N GLU A 31 -6.71 -22.09 7.31
CA GLU A 31 -7.18 -23.45 6.99
C GLU A 31 -6.06 -24.47 6.98
N THR A 32 -5.00 -24.19 6.24
CA THR A 32 -3.88 -25.15 6.06
C THR A 32 -3.09 -25.39 7.34
N HIS A 33 -3.13 -24.44 8.30
CA HIS A 33 -2.49 -24.61 9.62
C HIS A 33 -3.47 -25.07 10.70
N GLY A 34 -4.74 -25.41 10.34
CA GLY A 34 -5.72 -25.99 11.26
C GLY A 34 -6.27 -25.03 12.29
N TYR A 35 -6.39 -23.74 11.92
CA TYR A 35 -7.09 -22.73 12.72
C TYR A 35 -8.56 -22.65 12.31
N PRO A 36 -9.50 -22.49 13.26
CA PRO A 36 -10.94 -22.50 12.97
C PRO A 36 -11.47 -21.17 12.43
N GLN A 37 -10.71 -20.08 12.59
CA GLN A 37 -11.13 -18.73 12.18
C GLN A 37 -11.30 -18.64 10.66
N ARG A 38 -12.31 -17.89 10.24
CA ARG A 38 -12.58 -17.51 8.86
C ARG A 38 -13.09 -16.09 8.85
N TYR A 39 -12.61 -15.31 7.93
CA TYR A 39 -12.98 -13.91 7.80
C TYR A 39 -13.65 -13.68 6.45
N ASP A 40 -14.78 -12.98 6.42
CA ASP A 40 -15.26 -12.34 5.21
C ASP A 40 -14.44 -11.08 4.91
N LEU A 41 -14.67 -10.48 3.76
CA LEU A 41 -13.91 -9.30 3.34
C LEU A 41 -14.10 -8.10 4.29
N ALA A 42 -15.29 -7.93 4.86
CA ALA A 42 -15.57 -6.83 5.79
C ALA A 42 -14.79 -7.02 7.10
N ALA A 43 -14.82 -8.22 7.68
CA ALA A 43 -14.05 -8.57 8.88
C ALA A 43 -12.54 -8.52 8.62
N TYR A 44 -12.08 -8.94 7.44
CA TYR A 44 -10.69 -8.80 7.02
C TYR A 44 -10.24 -7.34 7.02
N ARG A 45 -11.02 -6.42 6.44
CA ARG A 45 -10.70 -4.98 6.38
C ARG A 45 -10.67 -4.30 7.75
N GLU A 46 -11.43 -4.80 8.71
CA GLU A 46 -11.34 -4.34 10.10
C GLU A 46 -10.09 -4.89 10.82
N LEU A 47 -9.67 -6.08 10.43
CA LEU A 47 -8.57 -6.80 11.07
C LEU A 47 -7.19 -6.37 10.54
N PHE A 48 -7.09 -6.13 9.21
CA PHE A 48 -5.80 -5.88 8.55
C PHE A 48 -5.09 -4.65 9.11
N GLY A 49 -3.80 -4.78 9.43
CA GLY A 49 -3.02 -3.69 9.98
C GLY A 49 -1.54 -3.98 10.12
N PHE A 50 -0.84 -2.99 10.63
CA PHE A 50 0.60 -3.01 10.89
C PHE A 50 0.86 -2.82 12.38
N PRO A 51 1.91 -3.44 12.94
CA PRO A 51 2.82 -4.40 12.30
C PRO A 51 2.12 -5.70 11.87
N ILE A 52 2.61 -6.32 10.81
CA ILE A 52 2.02 -7.58 10.27
C ILE A 52 2.02 -8.71 11.31
N GLU A 53 3.00 -8.74 12.21
CA GLU A 53 3.03 -9.72 13.30
C GLU A 53 1.82 -9.60 14.23
N ASP A 54 1.43 -8.37 14.57
CA ASP A 54 0.24 -8.12 15.42
C ASP A 54 -1.06 -8.44 14.67
N TYR A 55 -1.12 -8.12 13.38
CA TYR A 55 -2.24 -8.54 12.52
C TYR A 55 -2.42 -10.07 12.53
N TYR A 56 -1.35 -10.85 12.44
CA TYR A 56 -1.43 -12.31 12.51
C TYR A 56 -1.91 -12.80 13.89
N ARG A 57 -1.45 -12.20 15.00
CA ARG A 57 -1.97 -12.51 16.34
C ARG A 57 -3.47 -12.23 16.43
N CYS A 58 -3.91 -11.08 15.94
CA CYS A 58 -5.33 -10.71 15.93
C CYS A 58 -6.16 -11.63 15.02
N ALA A 59 -5.58 -12.15 13.93
CA ALA A 59 -6.20 -13.13 13.07
C ALA A 59 -6.32 -14.52 13.72
N GLY A 60 -5.69 -14.75 14.86
CA GLY A 60 -5.82 -15.96 15.66
C GLY A 60 -4.69 -16.97 15.47
N PHE A 61 -3.58 -16.58 14.84
CA PHE A 61 -2.38 -17.42 14.81
C PHE A 61 -1.72 -17.51 16.17
N ASP A 62 -1.36 -18.72 16.58
CA ASP A 62 -0.59 -19.02 17.79
C ASP A 62 0.88 -19.22 17.42
N PHE A 63 1.73 -18.26 17.79
CA PHE A 63 3.16 -18.31 17.48
C PHE A 63 3.95 -19.31 18.33
N ALA A 64 3.37 -19.84 19.41
CA ALA A 64 3.95 -20.97 20.12
C ALA A 64 3.77 -22.29 19.34
N ARG A 65 2.70 -22.38 18.55
CA ARG A 65 2.40 -23.52 17.66
C ARG A 65 3.04 -23.38 16.28
N HIS A 66 2.98 -22.18 15.69
CA HIS A 66 3.56 -21.89 14.38
C HIS A 66 4.30 -20.54 14.47
N PRO A 67 5.64 -20.56 14.49
CA PRO A 67 6.45 -19.33 14.60
C PRO A 67 6.15 -18.32 13.49
N TYR A 68 6.05 -17.04 13.83
CA TYR A 68 5.73 -15.97 12.87
C TYR A 68 6.61 -15.98 11.61
N PRO A 69 7.95 -16.17 11.67
CA PRO A 69 8.76 -16.20 10.47
C PRO A 69 8.39 -17.32 9.49
N GLU A 70 7.93 -18.47 9.99
CA GLU A 70 7.50 -19.60 9.15
C GLU A 70 6.16 -19.28 8.48
N LEU A 71 5.21 -18.71 9.24
CA LEU A 71 3.93 -18.25 8.70
C LEU A 71 4.13 -17.17 7.65
N ALA A 72 4.98 -16.18 7.91
CA ALA A 72 5.28 -15.10 6.98
C ALA A 72 5.93 -15.63 5.68
N ALA A 73 6.88 -16.56 5.78
CA ALA A 73 7.51 -17.19 4.63
C ALA A 73 6.49 -17.97 3.79
N ARG A 74 5.61 -18.73 4.44
CA ARG A 74 4.58 -19.52 3.76
C ARG A 74 3.52 -18.65 3.08
N PHE A 75 3.12 -17.56 3.75
CA PHE A 75 2.24 -16.57 3.15
C PHE A 75 2.88 -15.99 1.89
N MET A 76 4.12 -15.51 1.97
CA MET A 76 4.81 -14.89 0.83
C MET A 76 5.02 -15.85 -0.34
N GLU A 77 5.28 -17.13 -0.07
CA GLU A 77 5.34 -18.15 -1.11
C GLU A 77 4.01 -18.28 -1.87
N HIS A 78 2.91 -18.40 -1.13
CA HIS A 78 1.56 -18.51 -1.71
C HIS A 78 1.13 -17.23 -2.43
N TYR A 79 1.36 -16.07 -1.80
CA TYR A 79 1.05 -14.77 -2.36
C TYR A 79 1.81 -14.51 -3.67
N ASN A 80 3.13 -14.73 -3.68
CA ASN A 80 3.95 -14.51 -4.88
C ASN A 80 3.57 -15.42 -6.06
N ALA A 81 3.07 -16.63 -5.77
CA ALA A 81 2.59 -17.53 -6.81
C ALA A 81 1.31 -17.03 -7.51
N GLY A 82 0.43 -16.32 -6.79
CA GLY A 82 -0.86 -15.89 -7.31
C GLY A 82 -0.95 -14.40 -7.69
N VAL A 83 -0.12 -13.55 -7.10
CA VAL A 83 -0.15 -12.10 -7.35
C VAL A 83 0.01 -11.68 -8.83
N PRO A 84 0.65 -12.46 -9.73
CA PRO A 84 0.64 -12.13 -11.16
C PRO A 84 -0.76 -12.06 -11.77
N GLY A 85 -1.75 -12.73 -11.18
CA GLY A 85 -3.15 -12.68 -11.59
C GLY A 85 -3.94 -11.46 -11.11
N CYS A 86 -3.39 -10.65 -10.19
CA CYS A 86 -4.05 -9.45 -9.69
C CYS A 86 -3.99 -8.32 -10.72
N ALA A 87 -5.09 -7.60 -10.88
CA ALA A 87 -5.20 -6.49 -11.83
C ALA A 87 -4.57 -5.20 -11.30
N VAL A 88 -4.51 -4.19 -12.15
CA VAL A 88 -4.33 -2.80 -11.75
C VAL A 88 -5.67 -2.28 -11.25
N THR A 89 -5.66 -1.49 -10.18
CA THR A 89 -6.87 -0.88 -9.61
C THR A 89 -7.61 -0.07 -10.67
N ALA A 90 -8.94 -0.15 -10.64
CA ALA A 90 -9.79 0.60 -11.56
C ALA A 90 -9.42 2.08 -11.59
N HIS A 91 -9.41 2.67 -12.76
CA HIS A 91 -9.05 4.07 -13.05
C HIS A 91 -7.61 4.48 -12.66
N ALA A 92 -6.77 3.58 -12.13
CA ALA A 92 -5.40 3.94 -11.73
C ALA A 92 -4.58 4.47 -12.90
N VAL A 93 -4.61 3.81 -14.07
CA VAL A 93 -3.82 4.23 -15.25
C VAL A 93 -4.25 5.62 -15.74
N ASP A 94 -5.55 5.87 -15.86
CA ASP A 94 -6.09 7.15 -16.29
C ASP A 94 -5.76 8.27 -15.30
N THR A 95 -5.78 7.95 -14.00
CA THR A 95 -5.40 8.88 -12.93
C THR A 95 -3.91 9.22 -12.99
N LEU A 96 -3.03 8.22 -13.12
CA LEU A 96 -1.59 8.41 -13.28
C LEU A 96 -1.27 9.30 -14.49
N GLN A 97 -1.94 9.05 -15.64
CA GLN A 97 -1.80 9.87 -16.85
C GLN A 97 -2.28 11.31 -16.65
N THR A 98 -3.40 11.49 -15.97
CA THR A 98 -3.98 12.81 -15.71
C THR A 98 -3.07 13.63 -14.80
N LEU A 99 -2.57 13.03 -13.73
CA LEU A 99 -1.66 13.70 -12.79
C LEU A 99 -0.31 14.05 -13.46
N ALA A 100 0.22 13.18 -14.32
CA ALA A 100 1.40 13.50 -15.12
C ALA A 100 1.18 14.70 -16.03
N ARG A 101 0.01 14.79 -16.69
CA ARG A 101 -0.37 15.97 -17.52
C ARG A 101 -0.56 17.25 -16.69
N MET A 102 -0.97 17.12 -15.42
CA MET A 102 -1.06 18.25 -14.47
C MET A 102 0.32 18.68 -13.92
N GLY A 103 1.40 17.97 -14.29
CA GLY A 103 2.78 18.31 -13.90
C GLY A 103 3.25 17.65 -12.59
N TRP A 104 2.47 16.71 -12.02
CA TRP A 104 2.87 15.97 -10.85
C TRP A 104 3.97 14.95 -11.17
N GLN A 105 5.04 14.97 -10.37
CA GLN A 105 5.96 13.85 -10.31
C GLN A 105 5.35 12.72 -9.49
N GLN A 106 5.67 11.47 -9.81
CA GLN A 106 5.07 10.31 -9.17
C GLN A 106 6.15 9.28 -8.84
N ALA A 107 6.08 8.69 -7.66
CA ALA A 107 6.91 7.58 -7.23
C ALA A 107 6.07 6.55 -6.49
N VAL A 108 6.48 5.29 -6.51
CA VAL A 108 5.89 4.28 -5.63
C VAL A 108 6.69 4.24 -4.34
N LEU A 109 5.99 4.21 -3.19
CA LEU A 109 6.56 4.08 -1.86
C LEU A 109 5.84 2.93 -1.15
N SER A 110 6.43 1.74 -1.15
CA SER A 110 5.80 0.50 -0.71
C SER A 110 6.59 -0.20 0.41
N ALA A 111 5.87 -0.91 1.28
CA ALA A 111 6.44 -1.85 2.23
C ALA A 111 6.86 -3.19 1.59
N SER A 112 6.57 -3.39 0.31
CA SER A 112 7.00 -4.57 -0.44
C SER A 112 8.51 -4.58 -0.66
N ARG A 113 9.09 -5.78 -0.74
CA ARG A 113 10.49 -5.95 -1.14
C ARG A 113 10.69 -5.38 -2.55
N ARG A 114 11.78 -4.62 -2.73
CA ARG A 114 12.02 -3.81 -3.91
C ARG A 114 12.07 -4.61 -5.21
N ASP A 115 12.65 -5.81 -5.20
CA ASP A 115 12.71 -6.67 -6.39
C ASP A 115 11.32 -7.15 -6.83
N TYR A 116 10.46 -7.56 -5.89
CA TYR A 116 9.08 -7.92 -6.20
C TYR A 116 8.26 -6.72 -6.69
N LEU A 117 8.45 -5.54 -6.06
CA LEU A 117 7.81 -4.32 -6.52
C LEU A 117 8.17 -4.00 -7.99
N ILE A 118 9.46 -4.06 -8.34
CA ILE A 118 9.93 -3.80 -9.71
C ILE A 118 9.31 -4.81 -10.68
N GLU A 119 9.31 -6.09 -10.34
CA GLU A 119 8.72 -7.14 -11.16
C GLU A 119 7.22 -6.89 -11.39
N GLN A 120 6.46 -6.63 -10.34
CA GLN A 120 5.02 -6.41 -10.38
C GLN A 120 4.62 -5.16 -11.17
N VAL A 121 5.34 -4.04 -10.98
CA VAL A 121 5.13 -2.80 -11.73
C VAL A 121 5.45 -2.99 -13.21
N SER A 122 6.55 -3.70 -13.52
CA SER A 122 6.98 -3.97 -14.90
C SER A 122 6.03 -4.91 -15.62
N ALA A 123 5.54 -5.96 -14.96
CA ALA A 123 4.55 -6.89 -15.53
C ALA A 123 3.25 -6.20 -15.94
N ARG A 124 2.93 -5.04 -15.31
CA ARG A 124 1.75 -4.21 -15.61
C ARG A 124 2.04 -3.01 -16.50
N SER A 125 3.28 -2.87 -16.99
CA SER A 125 3.73 -1.78 -17.88
C SER A 125 3.54 -0.37 -17.28
N LEU A 126 3.66 -0.25 -15.95
CA LEU A 126 3.43 1.02 -15.23
C LEU A 126 4.72 1.80 -14.91
N GLN A 127 5.90 1.22 -15.14
CA GLN A 127 7.19 1.82 -14.76
C GLN A 127 7.41 3.23 -15.34
N GLY A 128 6.83 3.51 -16.52
CA GLY A 128 6.98 4.81 -17.20
C GLY A 128 6.27 5.97 -16.51
N PHE A 129 5.40 5.70 -15.53
CA PHE A 129 4.72 6.74 -14.76
C PHE A 129 5.54 7.23 -13.56
N PHE A 130 6.53 6.46 -13.12
CA PHE A 130 7.20 6.71 -11.85
C PHE A 130 8.65 7.14 -12.05
N THR A 131 9.04 8.19 -11.31
CA THR A 131 10.44 8.62 -11.23
C THR A 131 11.30 7.60 -10.49
N GLU A 132 10.71 6.90 -9.50
CA GLU A 132 11.38 5.87 -8.72
C GLU A 132 10.39 4.87 -8.11
N LEU A 133 10.87 3.63 -7.90
CA LEU A 133 10.16 2.58 -7.18
C LEU A 133 10.90 2.34 -5.85
N LEU A 134 10.32 2.85 -4.76
CA LEU A 134 10.86 2.78 -3.42
C LEU A 134 10.22 1.60 -2.69
N GLY A 135 10.93 0.50 -2.63
CA GLY A 135 10.59 -0.72 -1.90
C GLY A 135 11.67 -1.08 -0.90
N LEU A 136 11.35 -1.91 0.09
CA LEU A 136 12.28 -2.34 1.11
C LEU A 136 13.42 -3.19 0.52
N ALA A 137 14.66 -2.96 0.96
CA ALA A 137 15.80 -3.78 0.55
C ALA A 137 15.72 -5.19 1.17
N ASP A 138 15.29 -5.24 2.44
CA ASP A 138 15.04 -6.47 3.20
C ASP A 138 14.00 -6.21 4.30
N ILE A 139 13.62 -7.26 5.03
CA ILE A 139 12.62 -7.19 6.12
C ILE A 139 13.20 -6.63 7.44
N TYR A 140 14.51 -6.29 7.51
CA TYR A 140 15.20 -6.02 8.77
C TYR A 140 15.75 -4.59 8.93
N GLY A 141 15.87 -3.81 7.86
CA GLY A 141 16.72 -2.63 7.93
C GLY A 141 16.07 -1.28 7.73
N VAL A 142 15.17 -1.11 6.80
CA VAL A 142 14.68 0.21 6.39
C VAL A 142 13.16 0.24 6.40
N SER A 143 12.56 1.25 7.03
CA SER A 143 11.11 1.42 7.04
C SER A 143 10.64 2.22 5.82
N LYS A 144 9.33 2.11 5.48
CA LYS A 144 8.68 2.95 4.47
C LYS A 144 8.89 4.46 4.75
N VAL A 145 8.89 4.87 6.03
CA VAL A 145 9.20 6.25 6.46
C VAL A 145 10.63 6.64 6.09
N GLN A 146 11.61 5.77 6.37
CA GLN A 146 13.01 6.05 6.05
C GLN A 146 13.23 6.18 4.54
N LEU A 147 12.62 5.32 3.74
CA LEU A 147 12.69 5.39 2.27
C LEU A 147 12.15 6.74 1.75
N GLY A 148 10.98 7.16 2.21
CA GLY A 148 10.38 8.44 1.85
C GLY A 148 11.25 9.63 2.28
N THR A 149 11.74 9.61 3.52
CA THR A 149 12.62 10.67 4.07
C THR A 149 13.92 10.79 3.27
N ASP A 150 14.57 9.67 2.96
CA ASP A 150 15.82 9.67 2.21
C ASP A 150 15.62 10.12 0.76
N TYR A 151 14.49 9.75 0.15
CA TYR A 151 14.12 10.23 -1.17
C TYR A 151 13.95 11.76 -1.18
N LEU A 152 13.17 12.32 -0.25
CA LEU A 152 12.95 13.76 -0.15
C LEU A 152 14.24 14.53 0.12
N ARG A 153 15.10 14.02 1.03
CA ARG A 153 16.41 14.63 1.30
C ARG A 153 17.30 14.64 0.07
N ARG A 154 17.32 13.56 -0.70
CA ARG A 154 18.17 13.42 -1.91
C ARG A 154 17.70 14.30 -3.06
N THR A 155 16.39 14.43 -3.23
CA THR A 155 15.79 15.19 -4.34
C THR A 155 15.61 16.68 -4.03
N GLY A 156 15.58 17.04 -2.75
CA GLY A 156 15.31 18.42 -2.32
C GLY A 156 13.85 18.85 -2.49
N ILE A 157 12.94 17.90 -2.72
CA ILE A 157 11.50 18.20 -2.83
C ILE A 157 10.96 18.59 -1.47
N ASP A 158 10.18 19.69 -1.42
CA ASP A 158 9.52 20.12 -0.19
C ASP A 158 8.44 19.09 0.23
N PRO A 159 8.54 18.52 1.43
CA PRO A 159 7.52 17.61 1.95
C PRO A 159 6.10 18.20 1.92
N ALA A 160 5.95 19.50 2.17
CA ALA A 160 4.64 20.17 2.13
C ALA A 160 4.00 20.21 0.73
N ALA A 161 4.79 20.00 -0.33
CA ALA A 161 4.30 19.85 -1.70
C ALA A 161 4.06 18.38 -2.08
N CYS A 162 4.15 17.45 -1.13
CA CYS A 162 4.00 16.03 -1.36
C CYS A 162 2.64 15.50 -0.90
N VAL A 163 2.15 14.50 -1.61
CA VAL A 163 0.94 13.75 -1.26
C VAL A 163 1.28 12.26 -1.21
N MET A 164 0.90 11.59 -0.13
CA MET A 164 0.90 10.13 -0.02
C MET A 164 -0.51 9.61 -0.31
N VAL A 165 -0.63 8.72 -1.26
CA VAL A 165 -1.88 8.01 -1.57
C VAL A 165 -1.72 6.55 -1.17
N GLY A 166 -2.59 6.07 -0.29
CA GLY A 166 -2.56 4.71 0.22
C GLY A 166 -3.95 4.23 0.63
N ASP A 167 -4.03 3.07 1.25
CA ASP A 167 -5.27 2.42 1.63
C ASP A 167 -5.31 1.96 3.09
N THR A 168 -4.31 2.39 3.88
CA THR A 168 -4.19 2.00 5.29
C THR A 168 -3.86 3.19 6.21
N ASP A 169 -4.17 3.05 7.51
CA ASP A 169 -3.73 3.96 8.56
C ASP A 169 -2.20 4.05 8.68
N HIS A 170 -1.47 3.00 8.24
CA HIS A 170 -0.02 3.02 8.13
C HIS A 170 0.47 4.03 7.10
N ASP A 171 -0.23 4.20 5.97
CA ASP A 171 0.10 5.21 4.96
C ASP A 171 -0.08 6.63 5.51
N ALA A 172 -1.14 6.84 6.31
CA ALA A 172 -1.33 8.11 7.01
C ALA A 172 -0.19 8.38 8.00
N ALA A 173 0.25 7.38 8.75
CA ALA A 173 1.39 7.51 9.66
C ALA A 173 2.70 7.81 8.90
N VAL A 174 2.92 7.16 7.76
CA VAL A 174 4.07 7.44 6.87
C VAL A 174 4.00 8.87 6.36
N ALA A 175 2.86 9.31 5.82
CA ALA A 175 2.66 10.67 5.33
C ALA A 175 2.96 11.72 6.40
N ALA A 176 2.41 11.55 7.60
CA ALA A 176 2.68 12.44 8.74
C ALA A 176 4.16 12.48 9.10
N ALA A 177 4.84 11.32 9.12
CA ALA A 177 6.26 11.23 9.47
C ALA A 177 7.18 11.90 8.44
N ILE A 178 6.83 11.87 7.14
CA ILE A 178 7.61 12.53 6.08
C ILE A 178 7.15 13.96 5.81
N GLY A 179 6.08 14.45 6.45
CA GLY A 179 5.55 15.80 6.28
C GLY A 179 4.67 16.02 5.04
N ALA A 180 4.12 14.95 4.47
CA ALA A 180 3.23 14.98 3.31
C ALA A 180 1.75 15.00 3.70
N VAL A 181 0.89 15.48 2.80
CA VAL A 181 -0.57 15.29 2.90
C VAL A 181 -0.91 13.82 2.61
N CYS A 182 -1.89 13.26 3.33
CA CYS A 182 -2.35 11.90 3.10
C CYS A 182 -3.73 11.88 2.47
N VAL A 183 -3.89 11.12 1.38
CA VAL A 183 -5.18 10.76 0.78
C VAL A 183 -5.34 9.25 0.86
N LEU A 184 -6.45 8.77 1.42
CA LEU A 184 -6.71 7.35 1.61
C LEU A 184 -7.82 6.85 0.68
N TYR A 185 -7.58 5.68 0.07
CA TYR A 185 -8.47 5.01 -0.87
C TYR A 185 -9.22 3.86 -0.18
N THR A 186 -10.56 3.86 -0.28
CA THR A 186 -11.44 2.89 0.43
C THR A 186 -11.52 1.52 -0.23
N GLY A 187 -11.06 1.38 -1.48
CA GLY A 187 -11.07 0.09 -2.17
C GLY A 187 -10.04 -0.91 -1.66
N GLY A 188 -9.12 -0.49 -0.80
CA GLY A 188 -7.99 -1.25 -0.30
C GLY A 188 -8.26 -2.17 0.89
N HIS A 189 -7.19 -2.42 1.65
CA HIS A 189 -7.14 -3.42 2.73
C HIS A 189 -7.83 -3.00 4.02
N GLN A 190 -8.11 -1.70 4.24
CA GLN A 190 -8.77 -1.25 5.47
C GLN A 190 -10.16 -0.67 5.20
N SER A 191 -11.02 -0.74 6.23
CA SER A 191 -12.37 -0.22 6.15
C SER A 191 -12.39 1.32 6.11
N ARG A 192 -13.42 1.88 5.44
CA ARG A 192 -13.68 3.32 5.42
C ARG A 192 -13.64 3.93 6.82
N ALA A 193 -14.28 3.29 7.80
CA ALA A 193 -14.38 3.80 9.16
C ALA A 193 -13.02 3.94 9.86
N ARG A 194 -12.03 3.12 9.50
CA ARG A 194 -10.64 3.26 9.97
C ARG A 194 -9.93 4.39 9.23
N LEU A 195 -10.09 4.47 7.91
CA LEU A 195 -9.43 5.47 7.08
C LEU A 195 -9.87 6.90 7.43
N GLU A 196 -11.18 7.12 7.67
CA GLU A 196 -11.73 8.41 8.07
C GLU A 196 -11.23 8.92 9.44
N LYS A 197 -10.74 8.02 10.30
CA LYS A 197 -10.05 8.38 11.54
C LYS A 197 -8.59 8.77 11.33
N ALA A 198 -7.98 8.27 10.26
CA ALA A 198 -6.55 8.44 9.99
C ALA A 198 -6.25 9.64 9.08
N SER A 199 -7.17 10.01 8.17
CA SER A 199 -7.02 11.16 7.28
C SER A 199 -8.36 11.87 7.05
N PRO A 200 -8.36 13.22 6.92
CA PRO A 200 -9.54 13.96 6.50
C PRO A 200 -9.84 13.80 5.00
N TYR A 201 -8.91 13.28 4.22
CA TYR A 201 -9.05 13.10 2.77
C TYR A 201 -9.18 11.62 2.44
N VAL A 202 -10.41 11.18 2.17
CA VAL A 202 -10.74 9.81 1.83
C VAL A 202 -11.51 9.79 0.51
N ILE A 203 -11.07 8.95 -0.43
CA ILE A 203 -11.68 8.79 -1.75
C ILE A 203 -12.15 7.35 -1.97
N ASP A 204 -13.22 7.19 -2.74
CA ASP A 204 -13.77 5.88 -3.12
C ASP A 204 -13.27 5.37 -4.46
N ASP A 205 -12.73 6.26 -5.26
CA ASP A 205 -12.24 6.01 -6.60
C ASP A 205 -11.00 6.85 -6.84
N LEU A 206 -9.94 6.23 -7.39
CA LEU A 206 -8.71 6.96 -7.72
C LEU A 206 -8.95 8.10 -8.71
N ALA A 207 -9.98 8.01 -9.55
CA ALA A 207 -10.38 9.09 -10.47
C ALA A 207 -10.80 10.39 -9.76
N GLN A 208 -11.10 10.35 -8.45
CA GLN A 208 -11.43 11.55 -7.66
C GLN A 208 -10.18 12.36 -7.27
N LEU A 209 -9.00 11.72 -7.29
CA LEU A 209 -7.76 12.33 -6.80
C LEU A 209 -7.39 13.63 -7.53
N PRO A 210 -7.41 13.73 -8.88
CA PRO A 210 -7.04 14.97 -9.56
C PRO A 210 -7.86 16.18 -9.11
N ALA A 211 -9.17 16.02 -8.98
CA ALA A 211 -10.06 17.11 -8.53
C ALA A 211 -9.85 17.45 -7.05
N LEU A 212 -9.60 16.46 -6.20
CA LEU A 212 -9.29 16.70 -4.79
C LEU A 212 -8.00 17.51 -4.63
N LEU A 213 -6.96 17.22 -5.42
CA LEU A 213 -5.66 17.91 -5.34
C LEU A 213 -5.74 19.41 -5.75
N GLU A 214 -6.78 19.82 -6.44
CA GLU A 214 -7.02 21.25 -6.73
C GLU A 214 -7.56 22.01 -5.50
N THR A 215 -8.04 21.31 -4.48
CA THR A 215 -8.69 21.87 -3.30
C THR A 215 -7.87 21.86 -2.02
N ILE A 216 -6.77 21.12 -2.00
CA ILE A 216 -5.91 20.92 -0.82
C ILE A 216 -4.49 21.46 -0.98
#